data_c9e5a7a179e1bbd7a7f74bc2dd5b995b
#
_entry.id   c9e5a7a179e1bbd7a7f74bc2dd5b995b
#
_cell.length_a   1.000
_cell.length_b   1.000
_cell.length_c   1.000
_cell.angle_alpha   90.00
_cell.angle_beta   90.00
_cell.angle_gamma   90.00
#
_symmetry.space_group_name_H-M   'P 1'
#
loop_
_entity.id
_entity.type
_entity.pdbx_description
1 polymer ?
#
loop_
_entity_poly.entity_id
_entity_poly.type
_entity_poly.pdbx_seq_one_letter_code
_entity_poly.pdbx_strand_id
1 'polypeptide(L)'
;MRNVRSVLCALVLALPLCGVAQADIIESWKSVPMPPPPALKTVTVTDPAHTALLLLDFDTSTCNEKARPTCVASLPYIANLLGRARQANLMTVYSLTSTGTLAAVPPVIAAKGDEKVVQSGVDKFLNTDLETALKTNGIQTVIIVGTMAHGAVLYTASEASLRGFKVVVATDGMSSKEPFGELSTAWILANAPASVTKNITLTRSSMIKFPQ
;
A
#
# COMPACT_ATOMS: atom_id res chain seq x y z
N MET A 1 -28.43 -6.37 79.54
CA MET A 1 -29.15 -6.17 78.30
C MET A 1 -28.09 -5.78 77.20
N ARG A 2 -27.70 -6.67 76.34
CA ARG A 2 -26.69 -6.46 75.31
C ARG A 2 -27.40 -6.39 73.96
N ASN A 3 -27.38 -5.19 73.33
CA ASN A 3 -27.91 -5.02 71.98
C ASN A 3 -26.95 -5.49 70.98
N VAL A 4 -27.33 -6.53 70.21
CA VAL A 4 -26.62 -7.02 69.04
C VAL A 4 -27.16 -6.24 67.81
N ARG A 5 -26.35 -5.38 67.23
CA ARG A 5 -26.66 -4.73 65.95
C ARG A 5 -26.19 -5.64 64.81
N SER A 6 -27.13 -6.24 64.08
CA SER A 6 -26.86 -6.98 62.86
C SER A 6 -26.49 -6.02 61.76
N VAL A 7 -25.28 -6.11 61.23
CA VAL A 7 -24.84 -5.42 60.03
C VAL A 7 -25.18 -6.31 58.82
N LEU A 8 -26.18 -5.92 58.04
CA LEU A 8 -26.46 -6.54 56.74
C LEU A 8 -25.40 -6.05 55.71
N CYS A 9 -24.49 -6.93 55.36
CA CYS A 9 -23.58 -6.68 54.21
C CYS A 9 -24.33 -6.99 52.92
N ALA A 10 -24.74 -5.95 52.20
CA ALA A 10 -25.29 -6.09 50.84
C ALA A 10 -24.17 -6.44 49.84
N LEU A 11 -24.16 -7.68 49.38
CA LEU A 11 -23.25 -8.15 48.32
C LEU A 11 -23.78 -7.64 46.98
N VAL A 12 -23.19 -6.56 46.45
CA VAL A 12 -23.45 -6.10 45.09
C VAL A 12 -22.75 -7.03 44.10
N LEU A 13 -23.50 -7.96 43.51
CA LEU A 13 -23.04 -8.74 42.37
C LEU A 13 -22.87 -7.79 41.15
N ALA A 14 -21.67 -7.41 40.85
CA ALA A 14 -21.33 -6.80 39.56
C ALA A 14 -21.44 -7.88 38.47
N LEU A 15 -22.55 -7.91 37.77
CA LEU A 15 -22.67 -8.71 36.52
C LEU A 15 -21.72 -8.12 35.50
N PRO A 16 -20.83 -8.93 34.88
CA PRO A 16 -20.03 -8.47 33.74
C PRO A 16 -21.00 -8.12 32.62
N LEU A 17 -21.00 -6.86 32.19
CA LEU A 17 -21.61 -6.46 30.92
C LEU A 17 -20.82 -7.22 29.81
N CYS A 18 -21.28 -8.42 29.45
CA CYS A 18 -20.93 -9.03 28.19
C CYS A 18 -21.44 -8.10 27.10
N GLY A 19 -20.57 -7.24 26.57
CA GLY A 19 -20.87 -6.47 25.39
C GLY A 19 -21.30 -7.43 24.29
N VAL A 20 -22.55 -7.32 23.85
CA VAL A 20 -23.08 -8.08 22.72
C VAL A 20 -22.19 -7.70 21.54
N ALA A 21 -21.48 -8.66 20.98
CA ALA A 21 -20.70 -8.44 19.76
C ALA A 21 -21.69 -7.99 18.69
N GLN A 22 -21.55 -6.74 18.26
CA GLN A 22 -22.42 -6.14 17.27
C GLN A 22 -22.09 -6.77 15.92
N ALA A 23 -23.09 -7.35 15.25
CA ALA A 23 -22.89 -8.08 14.01
C ALA A 23 -22.66 -7.15 12.80
N ASP A 24 -23.10 -5.88 12.89
CA ASP A 24 -22.95 -4.87 11.83
C ASP A 24 -21.79 -3.93 12.12
N ILE A 25 -20.77 -4.02 11.26
CA ILE A 25 -19.58 -3.16 11.37
C ILE A 25 -19.89 -1.69 11.08
N ILE A 26 -20.91 -1.39 10.31
CA ILE A 26 -21.30 0.00 10.00
C ILE A 26 -21.86 0.69 11.23
N GLU A 27 -22.71 -0.01 12.00
CA GLU A 27 -23.24 0.50 13.27
C GLU A 27 -22.12 0.69 14.31
N SER A 28 -21.13 -0.21 14.32
CA SER A 28 -19.97 -0.19 15.23
C SER A 28 -18.83 0.72 14.76
N TRP A 29 -18.91 1.31 13.58
CA TRP A 29 -17.80 1.98 12.90
C TRP A 29 -16.97 2.92 13.79
N LYS A 30 -17.65 3.75 14.58
CA LYS A 30 -16.99 4.73 15.45
C LYS A 30 -16.38 4.13 16.73
N SER A 31 -16.79 2.91 17.11
CA SER A 31 -16.34 2.22 18.32
C SER A 31 -15.22 1.20 18.06
N VAL A 32 -14.94 0.87 16.80
CA VAL A 32 -13.85 -0.03 16.47
C VAL A 32 -12.50 0.63 16.78
N PRO A 33 -11.69 0.06 17.68
CA PRO A 33 -10.39 0.64 17.99
C PRO A 33 -9.43 0.53 16.80
N MET A 34 -8.65 1.59 16.59
CA MET A 34 -7.62 1.56 15.56
C MET A 34 -6.54 0.54 15.92
N PRO A 35 -6.19 -0.37 14.99
CA PRO A 35 -5.08 -1.29 15.21
C PRO A 35 -3.74 -0.55 15.24
N PRO A 36 -2.70 -1.15 15.86
CA PRO A 36 -1.36 -0.58 15.77
C PRO A 36 -0.86 -0.53 14.32
N PRO A 37 0.00 0.44 13.98
CA PRO A 37 0.53 0.56 12.63
C PRO A 37 1.37 -0.68 12.26
N PRO A 38 1.31 -1.13 11.00
CA PRO A 38 2.18 -2.20 10.51
C PRO A 38 3.66 -1.84 10.64
N ALA A 39 4.49 -2.85 10.93
CA ALA A 39 5.93 -2.68 10.99
C ALA A 39 6.52 -2.48 9.58
N LEU A 40 7.38 -1.47 9.43
CA LEU A 40 8.15 -1.26 8.21
C LEU A 40 9.50 -2.00 8.30
N LYS A 41 9.97 -2.53 7.15
CA LYS A 41 11.22 -3.27 7.06
C LYS A 41 12.17 -2.61 6.07
N THR A 42 13.46 -2.57 6.38
CA THR A 42 14.50 -2.24 5.40
C THR A 42 14.56 -3.32 4.34
N VAL A 43 14.64 -2.91 3.08
CA VAL A 43 14.78 -3.80 1.93
C VAL A 43 16.10 -3.51 1.24
N THR A 44 16.91 -4.55 1.04
CA THR A 44 18.11 -4.46 0.18
C THR A 44 17.82 -5.17 -1.13
N VAL A 45 17.89 -4.44 -2.23
CA VAL A 45 17.78 -4.99 -3.59
C VAL A 45 19.11 -5.63 -3.91
N THR A 46 19.19 -6.93 -3.76
CA THR A 46 20.41 -7.71 -4.05
C THR A 46 20.52 -8.13 -5.49
N ASP A 47 19.40 -8.11 -6.22
CA ASP A 47 19.30 -8.53 -7.62
C ASP A 47 18.50 -7.50 -8.43
N PRO A 48 19.17 -6.42 -8.89
CA PRO A 48 18.52 -5.39 -9.70
C PRO A 48 17.96 -5.91 -11.03
N ALA A 49 18.65 -6.85 -11.67
CA ALA A 49 18.22 -7.40 -12.96
C ALA A 49 16.87 -8.13 -12.89
N HIS A 50 16.53 -8.69 -11.73
CA HIS A 50 15.26 -9.38 -11.51
C HIS A 50 14.31 -8.60 -10.58
N THR A 51 14.52 -7.28 -10.49
CA THR A 51 13.65 -6.37 -9.72
C THR A 51 13.09 -5.28 -10.63
N ALA A 52 11.79 -5.02 -10.52
CA ALA A 52 11.13 -3.92 -11.24
C ALA A 52 10.58 -2.87 -10.27
N LEU A 53 10.57 -1.60 -10.70
CA LEU A 53 9.86 -0.51 -10.05
C LEU A 53 8.59 -0.19 -10.85
N LEU A 54 7.42 -0.28 -10.21
CA LEU A 54 6.12 0.03 -10.78
C LEU A 54 5.62 1.37 -10.23
N LEU A 55 5.39 2.33 -11.12
CA LEU A 55 4.79 3.64 -10.82
C LEU A 55 3.33 3.63 -11.30
N LEU A 56 2.39 3.60 -10.35
CA LEU A 56 0.98 3.34 -10.66
C LEU A 56 0.17 4.63 -10.69
N ASP A 57 -0.39 4.95 -11.86
CA ASP A 57 -1.45 5.95 -12.10
C ASP A 57 -1.14 7.38 -11.62
N PHE A 58 0.11 7.80 -11.64
CA PHE A 58 0.44 9.19 -11.40
C PHE A 58 -0.03 10.05 -12.56
N ASP A 59 -1.01 10.92 -12.30
CA ASP A 59 -1.63 11.80 -13.27
C ASP A 59 -1.85 13.19 -12.65
N THR A 60 -1.40 14.24 -13.29
CA THR A 60 -1.50 15.63 -12.79
C THR A 60 -2.94 16.09 -12.57
N SER A 61 -3.93 15.48 -13.24
CA SER A 61 -5.35 15.78 -13.01
C SER A 61 -5.82 15.34 -11.63
N THR A 62 -5.18 14.31 -11.04
CA THR A 62 -5.53 13.76 -9.73
C THR A 62 -4.43 13.97 -8.70
N CYS A 63 -3.16 14.00 -9.10
CA CYS A 63 -2.00 14.26 -8.25
C CYS A 63 -1.72 15.77 -8.22
N ASN A 64 -2.56 16.52 -7.54
CA ASN A 64 -2.46 17.96 -7.36
C ASN A 64 -2.95 18.37 -5.97
N GLU A 65 -2.62 19.60 -5.56
CA GLU A 65 -2.90 20.11 -4.20
C GLU A 65 -4.40 20.09 -3.83
N LYS A 66 -5.29 20.22 -4.82
CA LYS A 66 -6.74 20.21 -4.58
C LYS A 66 -7.31 18.80 -4.44
N ALA A 67 -6.86 17.88 -5.29
CA ALA A 67 -7.44 16.52 -5.36
C ALA A 67 -6.76 15.54 -4.41
N ARG A 68 -5.42 15.57 -4.34
CA ARG A 68 -4.60 14.65 -3.52
C ARG A 68 -3.29 15.34 -3.08
N PRO A 69 -3.32 16.18 -2.06
CA PRO A 69 -2.10 16.86 -1.59
C PRO A 69 -1.01 15.87 -1.12
N THR A 70 -1.39 14.69 -0.57
CA THR A 70 -0.43 13.63 -0.19
C THR A 70 0.29 13.04 -1.40
N CYS A 71 -0.35 13.01 -2.58
CA CYS A 71 0.32 12.62 -3.83
C CYS A 71 1.43 13.62 -4.19
N VAL A 72 1.12 14.91 -4.16
CA VAL A 72 2.13 15.95 -4.44
C VAL A 72 3.29 15.88 -3.46
N ALA A 73 2.98 15.74 -2.16
CA ALA A 73 3.99 15.60 -1.11
C ALA A 73 4.87 14.36 -1.27
N SER A 74 4.38 13.28 -1.90
CA SER A 74 5.15 12.05 -2.14
C SER A 74 6.11 12.15 -3.33
N LEU A 75 5.87 13.05 -4.29
CA LEU A 75 6.64 13.12 -5.54
C LEU A 75 8.17 13.26 -5.34
N PRO A 76 8.70 14.06 -4.40
CA PRO A 76 10.15 14.12 -4.17
C PRO A 76 10.75 12.78 -3.74
N TYR A 77 10.06 12.02 -2.91
CA TYR A 77 10.50 10.69 -2.45
C TYR A 77 10.49 9.69 -3.60
N ILE A 78 9.45 9.73 -4.44
CA ILE A 78 9.29 8.87 -5.61
C ILE A 78 10.35 9.22 -6.66
N ALA A 79 10.59 10.50 -6.93
CA ALA A 79 11.64 10.93 -7.86
C ALA A 79 13.03 10.45 -7.44
N ASN A 80 13.35 10.54 -6.15
CA ASN A 80 14.60 10.00 -5.60
C ASN A 80 14.67 8.47 -5.77
N LEU A 81 13.60 7.74 -5.42
CA LEU A 81 13.54 6.29 -5.58
C LEU A 81 13.72 5.88 -7.04
N LEU A 82 13.00 6.54 -7.97
CA LEU A 82 13.09 6.31 -9.41
C LEU A 82 14.51 6.58 -9.94
N GLY A 83 15.15 7.68 -9.50
CA GLY A 83 16.53 7.98 -9.86
C GLY A 83 17.49 6.87 -9.47
N ARG A 84 17.38 6.37 -8.24
CA ARG A 84 18.22 5.25 -7.73
C ARG A 84 17.90 3.93 -8.43
N ALA A 85 16.63 3.64 -8.71
CA ALA A 85 16.23 2.45 -9.44
C ALA A 85 16.80 2.45 -10.88
N ARG A 86 16.72 3.58 -11.57
CA ARG A 86 17.32 3.77 -12.90
C ARG A 86 18.84 3.64 -12.88
N GLN A 87 19.52 4.21 -11.89
CA GLN A 87 20.98 4.06 -11.72
C GLN A 87 21.39 2.60 -11.49
N ALA A 88 20.54 1.83 -10.80
CA ALA A 88 20.74 0.41 -10.56
C ALA A 88 20.22 -0.49 -11.71
N ASN A 89 19.78 0.11 -12.82
CA ASN A 89 19.24 -0.57 -14.02
C ASN A 89 18.03 -1.47 -13.73
N LEU A 90 17.15 -1.10 -12.80
CA LEU A 90 15.89 -1.79 -12.61
C LEU A 90 14.97 -1.58 -13.82
N MET A 91 14.24 -2.62 -14.18
CA MET A 91 13.10 -2.45 -15.07
C MET A 91 12.11 -1.46 -14.44
N THR A 92 11.72 -0.41 -15.18
CA THR A 92 10.74 0.57 -14.76
C THR A 92 9.47 0.39 -15.56
N VAL A 93 8.33 0.33 -14.87
CA VAL A 93 7.01 0.18 -15.49
C VAL A 93 6.11 1.31 -15.00
N TYR A 94 5.48 1.98 -15.94
CA TYR A 94 4.42 2.94 -15.66
C TYR A 94 3.06 2.30 -15.91
N SER A 95 2.11 2.59 -15.06
CA SER A 95 0.73 2.34 -15.40
C SER A 95 -0.06 3.64 -15.54
N LEU A 96 -1.03 3.58 -16.42
CA LEU A 96 -1.98 4.66 -16.65
C LEU A 96 -3.39 4.14 -16.34
N THR A 97 -4.26 5.04 -15.90
CA THR A 97 -5.70 4.75 -15.85
C THR A 97 -6.24 4.51 -17.26
N SER A 98 -7.44 3.98 -17.40
CA SER A 98 -8.05 3.69 -18.72
C SER A 98 -8.15 4.91 -19.65
N THR A 99 -8.10 6.12 -19.10
CA THR A 99 -8.14 7.38 -19.85
C THR A 99 -6.88 8.24 -19.68
N GLY A 100 -5.90 7.77 -18.90
CA GLY A 100 -4.65 8.46 -18.63
C GLY A 100 -3.72 8.53 -19.85
N THR A 101 -2.78 9.47 -19.83
CA THR A 101 -1.74 9.62 -20.84
C THR A 101 -0.37 9.81 -20.22
N LEU A 102 0.69 9.45 -20.93
CA LEU A 102 2.06 9.70 -20.46
C LEU A 102 2.36 11.19 -20.25
N ALA A 103 1.74 12.05 -21.05
CA ALA A 103 1.90 13.51 -20.93
C ALA A 103 1.33 14.07 -19.61
N ALA A 104 0.40 13.36 -18.99
CA ALA A 104 -0.18 13.72 -17.70
C ALA A 104 0.62 13.24 -16.50
N VAL A 105 1.67 12.43 -16.69
CA VAL A 105 2.57 12.02 -15.59
C VAL A 105 3.35 13.25 -15.10
N PRO A 106 3.43 13.48 -13.77
CA PRO A 106 4.18 14.62 -13.24
C PRO A 106 5.63 14.67 -13.77
N PRO A 107 6.12 15.82 -14.23
CA PRO A 107 7.43 15.94 -14.91
C PRO A 107 8.61 15.40 -14.10
N VAL A 108 8.56 15.51 -12.75
CA VAL A 108 9.65 15.06 -11.86
C VAL A 108 9.81 13.54 -11.83
N ILE A 109 8.81 12.79 -12.29
CA ILE A 109 8.80 11.34 -12.42
C ILE A 109 8.43 10.88 -13.83
N ALA A 110 8.63 11.74 -14.84
CA ALA A 110 8.26 11.43 -16.23
C ALA A 110 8.93 10.14 -16.72
N ALA A 111 8.19 9.38 -17.52
CA ALA A 111 8.70 8.17 -18.16
C ALA A 111 9.77 8.52 -19.20
N LYS A 112 10.73 7.63 -19.36
CA LYS A 112 11.68 7.67 -20.48
C LYS A 112 11.16 6.81 -21.63
N GLY A 113 11.62 7.09 -22.85
CA GLY A 113 11.04 6.54 -24.08
C GLY A 113 10.98 5.01 -24.20
N ASP A 114 11.85 4.30 -23.50
CA ASP A 114 11.98 2.83 -23.55
C ASP A 114 11.32 2.13 -22.32
N GLU A 115 10.81 2.90 -21.36
CA GLU A 115 10.18 2.33 -20.18
C GLU A 115 8.78 1.78 -20.51
N LYS A 116 8.50 0.58 -19.98
CA LYS A 116 7.24 -0.13 -20.22
C LYS A 116 6.05 0.68 -19.69
N VAL A 117 4.99 0.75 -20.50
CA VAL A 117 3.72 1.35 -20.10
C VAL A 117 2.60 0.35 -20.24
N VAL A 118 1.74 0.24 -19.23
CA VAL A 118 0.48 -0.51 -19.29
C VAL A 118 -0.68 0.43 -18.99
N GLN A 119 -1.86 0.10 -19.50
CA GLN A 119 -3.08 0.90 -19.29
C GLN A 119 -4.22 -0.02 -18.85
N SER A 120 -4.80 0.24 -17.68
CA SER A 120 -5.80 -0.64 -17.08
C SER A 120 -6.64 0.10 -16.02
N GLY A 121 -7.62 -0.62 -15.47
CA GLY A 121 -8.34 -0.23 -14.26
C GLY A 121 -7.46 -0.30 -13.01
N VAL A 122 -8.05 -0.67 -11.87
CA VAL A 122 -7.33 -0.68 -10.57
C VAL A 122 -6.29 -1.80 -10.45
N ASP A 123 -6.53 -2.96 -11.03
CA ASP A 123 -5.55 -4.04 -11.12
C ASP A 123 -4.76 -3.92 -12.44
N LYS A 124 -3.44 -3.77 -12.33
CA LYS A 124 -2.57 -3.55 -13.50
C LYS A 124 -2.21 -4.83 -14.24
N PHE A 125 -2.53 -5.98 -13.67
CA PHE A 125 -2.40 -7.27 -14.35
C PHE A 125 -3.64 -7.61 -15.19
N LEU A 126 -4.82 -7.08 -14.83
CA LEU A 126 -6.07 -7.42 -15.49
C LEU A 126 -6.13 -6.85 -16.92
N ASN A 127 -6.26 -7.75 -17.90
CA ASN A 127 -6.35 -7.42 -19.33
C ASN A 127 -5.16 -6.60 -19.87
N THR A 128 -3.96 -6.82 -19.31
CA THR A 128 -2.71 -6.23 -19.79
C THR A 128 -1.65 -7.31 -20.02
N ASP A 129 -0.55 -6.92 -20.63
CA ASP A 129 0.63 -7.75 -20.80
C ASP A 129 1.67 -7.60 -19.66
N LEU A 130 1.30 -6.97 -18.53
CA LEU A 130 2.23 -6.71 -17.43
C LEU A 130 2.88 -8.00 -16.91
N GLU A 131 2.10 -9.03 -16.65
CA GLU A 131 2.63 -10.31 -16.15
C GLU A 131 3.63 -10.92 -17.14
N THR A 132 3.26 -10.94 -18.42
CA THR A 132 4.14 -11.44 -19.48
C THR A 132 5.43 -10.61 -19.56
N ALA A 133 5.33 -9.29 -19.55
CA ALA A 133 6.49 -8.41 -19.57
C ALA A 133 7.42 -8.64 -18.37
N LEU A 134 6.89 -8.75 -17.17
CA LEU A 134 7.69 -9.03 -15.97
C LEU A 134 8.34 -10.41 -16.03
N LYS A 135 7.59 -11.46 -16.39
CA LYS A 135 8.12 -12.84 -16.45
C LYS A 135 9.16 -13.03 -17.56
N THR A 136 8.95 -12.47 -18.75
CA THR A 136 9.88 -12.56 -19.85
C THR A 136 11.23 -11.88 -19.52
N ASN A 137 11.20 -10.83 -18.70
CA ASN A 137 12.41 -10.18 -18.20
C ASN A 137 12.95 -10.82 -16.90
N GLY A 138 12.44 -11.98 -16.50
CA GLY A 138 12.92 -12.71 -15.31
C GLY A 138 12.62 -12.01 -13.98
N ILE A 139 11.72 -11.03 -13.94
CA ILE A 139 11.41 -10.27 -12.73
C ILE A 139 10.81 -11.18 -11.66
N GLN A 140 11.38 -11.12 -10.46
CA GLN A 140 10.94 -11.87 -9.28
C GLN A 140 10.43 -10.94 -8.18
N THR A 141 10.91 -9.70 -8.15
CA THR A 141 10.54 -8.70 -7.15
C THR A 141 9.97 -7.46 -7.81
N VAL A 142 8.86 -6.95 -7.29
CA VAL A 142 8.28 -5.69 -7.72
C VAL A 142 8.24 -4.70 -6.55
N ILE A 143 8.77 -3.50 -6.78
CA ILE A 143 8.65 -2.36 -5.88
C ILE A 143 7.50 -1.51 -6.39
N ILE A 144 6.54 -1.17 -5.52
CA ILE A 144 5.30 -0.49 -5.92
C ILE A 144 5.19 0.85 -5.21
N VAL A 145 4.94 1.88 -6.01
CA VAL A 145 4.48 3.20 -5.59
C VAL A 145 3.28 3.60 -6.44
N GLY A 146 2.39 4.45 -5.95
CA GLY A 146 1.25 4.83 -6.79
C GLY A 146 0.10 5.55 -6.10
N THR A 147 -0.87 5.89 -6.92
CA THR A 147 -2.12 6.52 -6.54
C THR A 147 -3.26 5.94 -7.36
N MET A 148 -4.34 5.48 -6.77
CA MET A 148 -4.83 5.59 -5.41
C MET A 148 -4.40 4.39 -4.54
N ALA A 149 -4.01 4.65 -3.29
CA ALA A 149 -3.52 3.59 -2.39
C ALA A 149 -4.50 2.42 -2.29
N HIS A 150 -5.77 2.66 -1.93
CA HIS A 150 -6.83 1.65 -1.83
C HIS A 150 -7.44 1.23 -3.19
N GLY A 151 -6.83 1.64 -4.28
CA GLY A 151 -7.14 1.27 -5.67
C GLY A 151 -5.93 0.61 -6.30
N ALA A 152 -5.23 1.34 -7.20
CA ALA A 152 -4.13 0.81 -8.00
C ALA A 152 -3.06 0.10 -7.16
N VAL A 153 -2.65 0.68 -6.01
CA VAL A 153 -1.61 0.07 -5.17
C VAL A 153 -2.11 -1.22 -4.52
N LEU A 154 -3.27 -1.18 -3.83
CA LEU A 154 -3.81 -2.33 -3.12
C LEU A 154 -4.04 -3.52 -4.05
N TYR A 155 -4.77 -3.29 -5.15
CA TYR A 155 -5.13 -4.37 -6.06
C TYR A 155 -3.91 -4.92 -6.79
N THR A 156 -3.03 -4.07 -7.33
CA THR A 156 -1.83 -4.53 -8.04
C THR A 156 -0.84 -5.24 -7.10
N ALA A 157 -0.65 -4.76 -5.88
CA ALA A 157 0.22 -5.42 -4.90
C ALA A 157 -0.31 -6.80 -4.49
N SER A 158 -1.62 -6.91 -4.26
CA SER A 158 -2.27 -8.18 -3.94
C SER A 158 -2.15 -9.18 -5.09
N GLU A 159 -2.44 -8.75 -6.31
CA GLU A 159 -2.35 -9.57 -7.51
C GLU A 159 -0.91 -9.99 -7.84
N ALA A 160 0.05 -9.09 -7.65
CA ALA A 160 1.47 -9.46 -7.79
C ALA A 160 1.86 -10.56 -6.81
N SER A 161 1.44 -10.44 -5.54
CA SER A 161 1.71 -11.46 -4.52
C SER A 161 1.06 -12.80 -4.84
N LEU A 162 -0.20 -12.80 -5.30
CA LEU A 162 -0.93 -14.02 -5.69
C LEU A 162 -0.27 -14.71 -6.90
N ARG A 163 0.38 -13.94 -7.79
CA ARG A 163 1.18 -14.45 -8.92
C ARG A 163 2.59 -14.91 -8.54
N GLY A 164 2.94 -14.83 -7.26
CA GLY A 164 4.21 -15.32 -6.74
C GLY A 164 5.38 -14.33 -6.77
N PHE A 165 5.15 -13.07 -7.17
CA PHE A 165 6.18 -12.03 -7.05
C PHE A 165 6.43 -11.69 -5.58
N LYS A 166 7.67 -11.39 -5.21
CA LYS A 166 7.99 -10.65 -3.99
C LYS A 166 7.57 -9.20 -4.20
N VAL A 167 6.81 -8.66 -3.27
CA VAL A 167 6.20 -7.34 -3.39
C VAL A 167 6.73 -6.43 -2.29
N VAL A 168 7.26 -5.30 -2.67
CA VAL A 168 7.75 -4.25 -1.78
C VAL A 168 6.89 -3.01 -2.00
N VAL A 169 6.15 -2.56 -1.00
CA VAL A 169 5.32 -1.35 -1.11
C VAL A 169 5.96 -0.24 -0.28
N ALA A 170 6.34 0.85 -0.96
CA ALA A 170 6.85 2.05 -0.29
C ALA A 170 5.66 2.91 0.18
N THR A 171 5.41 2.90 1.49
CA THR A 171 4.24 3.55 2.09
C THR A 171 4.23 5.07 1.96
N ASP A 172 5.41 5.70 1.88
CA ASP A 172 5.58 7.12 1.59
C ASP A 172 5.49 7.46 0.09
N GLY A 173 5.34 6.45 -0.76
CA GLY A 173 5.13 6.57 -2.20
C GLY A 173 3.71 6.21 -2.64
N MET A 174 2.78 5.94 -1.72
CA MET A 174 1.38 5.74 -2.05
C MET A 174 0.52 6.89 -1.49
N SER A 175 -0.57 7.20 -2.17
CA SER A 175 -1.45 8.31 -1.79
C SER A 175 -2.91 8.02 -2.08
N SER A 176 -3.79 8.70 -1.36
CA SER A 176 -5.25 8.66 -1.55
C SER A 176 -5.84 10.06 -1.39
N LYS A 177 -7.11 10.23 -1.73
CA LYS A 177 -7.82 11.47 -1.45
C LYS A 177 -7.95 11.69 0.06
N GLU A 178 -8.29 10.61 0.78
CA GLU A 178 -8.48 10.61 2.22
C GLU A 178 -7.39 9.76 2.90
N PRO A 179 -6.79 10.21 4.01
CA PRO A 179 -5.74 9.46 4.71
C PRO A 179 -6.14 8.05 5.13
N PHE A 180 -7.43 7.80 5.37
CA PHE A 180 -7.94 6.48 5.70
C PHE A 180 -7.70 5.47 4.56
N GLY A 181 -7.71 5.92 3.29
CA GLY A 181 -7.38 5.06 2.16
C GLY A 181 -5.94 4.54 2.18
N GLU A 182 -4.99 5.36 2.61
CA GLU A 182 -3.58 4.97 2.78
C GLU A 182 -3.41 4.02 3.99
N LEU A 183 -4.04 4.37 5.11
CA LEU A 183 -4.01 3.59 6.34
C LEU A 183 -4.61 2.20 6.14
N SER A 184 -5.81 2.12 5.56
CA SER A 184 -6.49 0.84 5.29
C SER A 184 -5.70 -0.02 4.32
N THR A 185 -5.09 0.57 3.29
CA THR A 185 -4.22 -0.15 2.35
C THR A 185 -3.02 -0.75 3.08
N ALA A 186 -2.31 0.02 3.89
CA ALA A 186 -1.17 -0.49 4.65
C ALA A 186 -1.59 -1.62 5.60
N TRP A 187 -2.72 -1.45 6.27
CA TRP A 187 -3.25 -2.47 7.18
C TRP A 187 -3.64 -3.76 6.44
N ILE A 188 -4.37 -3.65 5.32
CA ILE A 188 -4.80 -4.80 4.52
C ILE A 188 -3.58 -5.56 3.99
N LEU A 189 -2.62 -4.86 3.39
CA LEU A 189 -1.42 -5.50 2.84
C LEU A 189 -0.56 -6.21 3.90
N ALA A 190 -0.64 -5.77 5.16
CA ALA A 190 0.05 -6.41 6.28
C ALA A 190 -0.74 -7.56 6.94
N ASN A 191 -2.06 -7.58 6.83
CA ASN A 191 -2.94 -8.46 7.61
C ASN A 191 -3.90 -9.31 6.77
N ALA A 192 -3.91 -9.19 5.44
CA ALA A 192 -4.69 -10.05 4.55
C ALA A 192 -4.31 -11.53 4.74
N PRO A 193 -5.10 -12.50 4.26
CA PRO A 193 -4.74 -13.91 4.31
C PRO A 193 -3.33 -14.19 3.80
N ALA A 194 -2.67 -15.20 4.38
CA ALA A 194 -1.26 -15.53 4.11
C ALA A 194 -0.93 -15.73 2.62
N SER A 195 -1.90 -16.14 1.79
CA SER A 195 -1.73 -16.21 0.33
C SER A 195 -1.36 -14.87 -0.30
N VAL A 196 -1.77 -13.75 0.31
CA VAL A 196 -1.43 -12.40 -0.11
C VAL A 196 -0.21 -11.88 0.66
N THR A 197 -0.26 -11.90 2.01
CA THR A 197 0.73 -11.20 2.83
C THR A 197 2.11 -11.84 2.84
N LYS A 198 2.24 -13.15 2.61
CA LYS A 198 3.51 -13.88 2.69
C LYS A 198 4.62 -13.31 1.79
N ASN A 199 4.25 -12.68 0.69
CA ASN A 199 5.20 -12.10 -0.27
C ASN A 199 5.29 -10.57 -0.16
N ILE A 200 4.50 -9.91 0.71
CA ILE A 200 4.43 -8.45 0.81
C ILE A 200 5.32 -7.93 1.93
N THR A 201 6.10 -6.91 1.62
CA THR A 201 6.91 -6.15 2.57
C THR A 201 6.52 -4.68 2.47
N LEU A 202 6.12 -4.08 3.59
CA LEU A 202 5.93 -2.64 3.70
C LEU A 202 7.24 -1.98 4.11
N THR A 203 7.56 -0.86 3.46
CA THR A 203 8.79 -0.11 3.67
C THR A 203 8.58 1.39 3.43
N ARG A 204 9.63 2.18 3.49
CA ARG A 204 9.69 3.56 2.95
C ARG A 204 10.68 3.62 1.80
N SER A 205 10.50 4.57 0.91
CA SER A 205 11.42 4.79 -0.21
C SER A 205 12.88 4.94 0.24
N SER A 206 13.13 5.63 1.36
CA SER A 206 14.46 5.80 1.96
C SER A 206 15.05 4.54 2.60
N MET A 207 14.21 3.55 2.91
CA MET A 207 14.62 2.26 3.49
C MET A 207 14.91 1.19 2.42
N ILE A 208 14.70 1.50 1.14
CA ILE A 208 15.07 0.64 0.02
C ILE A 208 16.52 0.97 -0.36
N LYS A 209 17.40 -0.01 -0.21
CA LYS A 209 18.84 0.09 -0.54
C LYS A 209 19.12 -0.63 -1.83
N PHE A 210 19.87 0.01 -2.72
CA PHE A 210 20.37 -0.56 -3.96
C PHE A 210 21.86 -0.88 -3.83
N PRO A 211 22.39 -1.81 -4.64
CA PRO A 211 23.84 -2.02 -4.71
C PRO A 211 24.55 -0.73 -5.15
N GLN A 212 25.77 -0.54 -4.65
CA GLN A 212 26.65 0.56 -5.07
C GLN A 212 27.32 0.23 -6.38
#